data_cd024c5bd74143fe96a914ec79a2b1ba
#
_entry.id   cd024c5bd74143fe96a914ec79a2b1ba
#
_cell.length_a   1.000
_cell.length_b   1.000
_cell.length_c   1.000
_cell.angle_alpha   90.00
_cell.angle_beta   90.00
_cell.angle_gamma   90.00
#
_symmetry.space_group_name_H-M   'P 1'
#
loop_
_entity.id
_entity.type
_entity.pdbx_description
1 polymer ?
#
loop_
_entity_poly.entity_id
_entity_poly.type
_entity_poly.pdbx_seq_one_letter_code
_entity_poly.pdbx_strand_id
1 'polypeptide(L)'
;GDIGLIMARRMTLEGAKVKVVAELMPYSGGLKRNIVQCLDDYGIPLKLSHTVVDIKGKERLEGITLAQVDGKGNPIPGTEEEYSCDTLLLSVGLIPENEISRGMGVDMNPVTSGPKVNESLETNIEGVFACGNVLHVHDLVDFVSEEAAIAGKNAAAYVKQGENRPSGGHEIVLNPIEGVRYTVPGTIDPARMDEELTVRFRVGGVYKNCYVSAYFGDERVIHRKRPVVAPGEMEELKLKKADLLKYPDLETITVKIEEA
;
A
#
# COMPACT_ATOMS: atom_id res chain seq x y z
N GLY A 1 -11.96 0.92 -3.30
CA GLY A 1 -11.05 1.77 -2.52
C GLY A 1 -11.66 3.13 -2.20
N ASP A 2 -10.94 3.98 -1.45
CA ASP A 2 -11.46 5.27 -0.95
C ASP A 2 -11.97 6.21 -2.03
N ILE A 3 -11.31 6.29 -3.17
CA ILE A 3 -11.73 7.19 -4.26
C ILE A 3 -13.14 6.82 -4.75
N GLY A 4 -13.44 5.52 -4.93
CA GLY A 4 -14.77 5.07 -5.32
C GLY A 4 -15.84 5.43 -4.28
N LEU A 5 -15.54 5.24 -3.00
CA LEU A 5 -16.45 5.59 -1.89
C LEU A 5 -16.74 7.10 -1.84
N ILE A 6 -15.68 7.91 -1.87
CA ILE A 6 -15.77 9.38 -1.82
C ILE A 6 -16.55 9.91 -3.04
N MET A 7 -16.28 9.37 -4.24
CA MET A 7 -16.97 9.79 -5.44
C MET A 7 -18.44 9.36 -5.47
N ALA A 8 -18.78 8.19 -4.93
CA ALA A 8 -20.18 7.77 -4.77
C ALA A 8 -20.98 8.79 -3.93
N ARG A 9 -20.41 9.21 -2.79
CA ARG A 9 -20.98 10.29 -1.98
C ARG A 9 -21.06 11.60 -2.74
N ARG A 10 -19.97 12.01 -3.41
CA ARG A 10 -19.94 13.27 -4.13
C ARG A 10 -20.99 13.35 -5.23
N MET A 11 -21.11 12.28 -6.04
CA MET A 11 -22.13 12.19 -7.09
C MET A 11 -23.54 12.30 -6.52
N THR A 12 -23.80 11.66 -5.38
CA THR A 12 -25.10 11.76 -4.70
C THR A 12 -25.41 13.17 -4.25
N LEU A 13 -24.42 13.90 -3.72
CA LEU A 13 -24.58 15.30 -3.31
C LEU A 13 -24.83 16.25 -4.50
N GLU A 14 -24.33 15.92 -5.69
CA GLU A 14 -24.60 16.65 -6.94
C GLU A 14 -25.90 16.22 -7.61
N GLY A 15 -26.71 15.38 -6.96
CA GLY A 15 -28.05 15.00 -7.44
C GLY A 15 -28.10 13.73 -8.29
N ALA A 16 -26.98 13.03 -8.49
CA ALA A 16 -26.99 11.73 -9.16
C ALA A 16 -27.54 10.64 -8.23
N LYS A 17 -28.21 9.64 -8.80
CA LYS A 17 -28.64 8.45 -8.08
C LYS A 17 -27.58 7.35 -8.21
N VAL A 18 -26.73 7.21 -7.22
CA VAL A 18 -25.78 6.09 -7.16
C VAL A 18 -26.54 4.82 -6.81
N LYS A 19 -26.52 3.83 -7.69
CA LYS A 19 -27.28 2.59 -7.55
C LYS A 19 -26.55 1.54 -6.73
N VAL A 20 -25.22 1.45 -6.89
CA VAL A 20 -24.38 0.44 -6.25
C VAL A 20 -22.91 0.86 -6.31
N VAL A 21 -22.15 0.44 -5.32
CA VAL A 21 -20.68 0.37 -5.36
C VAL A 21 -20.30 -1.10 -5.37
N ALA A 22 -19.54 -1.53 -6.37
CA ALA A 22 -19.03 -2.90 -6.47
C ALA A 22 -17.54 -2.92 -6.13
N GLU A 23 -17.13 -3.86 -5.29
CA GLU A 23 -15.75 -4.10 -4.89
C GLU A 23 -15.37 -5.54 -5.27
N LEU A 24 -14.27 -5.70 -5.99
CA LEU A 24 -13.77 -7.00 -6.43
C LEU A 24 -13.40 -7.90 -5.25
N MET A 25 -12.83 -7.31 -4.19
CA MET A 25 -12.36 -8.05 -3.03
C MET A 25 -13.52 -8.41 -2.08
N PRO A 26 -13.37 -9.45 -1.23
CA PRO A 26 -14.35 -9.80 -0.20
C PRO A 26 -14.36 -8.82 0.97
N TYR A 27 -13.62 -7.74 0.88
CA TYR A 27 -13.57 -6.62 1.82
C TYR A 27 -13.37 -5.31 1.07
N SER A 28 -13.81 -4.20 1.64
CA SER A 28 -13.51 -2.88 1.06
C SER A 28 -12.05 -2.51 1.29
N GLY A 29 -11.38 -2.07 0.20
CA GLY A 29 -10.04 -1.50 0.27
C GLY A 29 -9.98 -0.07 0.79
N GLY A 30 -11.14 0.54 1.09
CA GLY A 30 -11.23 1.90 1.65
C GLY A 30 -11.28 1.92 3.18
N LEU A 31 -10.99 3.10 3.75
CA LEU A 31 -11.06 3.32 5.20
C LEU A 31 -12.49 3.08 5.72
N LYS A 32 -12.61 2.45 6.88
CA LYS A 32 -13.91 2.13 7.49
C LYS A 32 -14.81 3.37 7.67
N ARG A 33 -14.23 4.52 8.05
CA ARG A 33 -14.95 5.79 8.15
C ARG A 33 -15.59 6.21 6.84
N ASN A 34 -14.91 5.95 5.69
CA ASN A 34 -15.41 6.31 4.38
C ASN A 34 -16.55 5.39 3.93
N ILE A 35 -16.56 4.11 4.36
CA ILE A 35 -17.71 3.24 4.14
C ILE A 35 -18.96 3.84 4.80
N VAL A 36 -18.86 4.18 6.08
CA VAL A 36 -19.99 4.77 6.83
C VAL A 36 -20.41 6.10 6.22
N GLN A 37 -19.49 7.07 6.12
CA GLN A 37 -19.81 8.45 5.70
C GLN A 37 -20.15 8.60 4.22
N CYS A 38 -19.73 7.67 3.37
CA CYS A 38 -19.94 7.79 1.94
C CYS A 38 -21.01 6.84 1.40
N LEU A 39 -21.28 5.73 2.07
CA LEU A 39 -22.27 4.76 1.61
C LEU A 39 -23.43 4.61 2.60
N ASP A 40 -23.15 4.25 3.87
CA ASP A 40 -24.21 3.95 4.83
C ASP A 40 -25.11 5.16 5.09
N ASP A 41 -24.52 6.35 5.31
CA ASP A 41 -25.25 7.61 5.53
C ASP A 41 -26.15 8.02 4.34
N TYR A 42 -25.86 7.50 3.13
CA TYR A 42 -26.61 7.79 1.91
C TYR A 42 -27.43 6.59 1.40
N GLY A 43 -27.42 5.47 2.13
CA GLY A 43 -28.13 4.26 1.72
C GLY A 43 -27.64 3.65 0.42
N ILE A 44 -26.35 3.83 0.05
CA ILE A 44 -25.75 3.29 -1.16
C ILE A 44 -25.29 1.86 -0.91
N PRO A 45 -25.81 0.86 -1.66
CA PRO A 45 -25.42 -0.53 -1.47
C PRO A 45 -23.95 -0.77 -1.84
N LEU A 46 -23.22 -1.49 -0.96
CA LEU A 46 -21.88 -2.02 -1.23
C LEU A 46 -21.96 -3.51 -1.53
N LYS A 47 -21.53 -3.93 -2.72
CA LYS A 47 -21.40 -5.33 -3.11
C LYS A 47 -19.95 -5.74 -3.12
N LEU A 48 -19.56 -6.59 -2.17
CA LEU A 48 -18.23 -7.19 -2.09
C LEU A 48 -18.16 -8.45 -2.97
N SER A 49 -16.96 -8.81 -3.42
CA SER A 49 -16.72 -9.93 -4.35
C SER A 49 -17.55 -9.82 -5.64
N HIS A 50 -17.67 -8.60 -6.19
CA HIS A 50 -18.40 -8.37 -7.45
C HIS A 50 -17.56 -7.53 -8.42
N THR A 51 -17.74 -7.79 -9.71
CA THR A 51 -17.10 -7.04 -10.78
C THR A 51 -18.04 -6.78 -11.94
N VAL A 52 -17.73 -5.79 -12.77
CA VAL A 52 -18.43 -5.54 -14.04
C VAL A 52 -17.99 -6.59 -15.05
N VAL A 53 -18.95 -7.30 -15.63
CA VAL A 53 -18.71 -8.35 -16.63
C VAL A 53 -19.23 -7.97 -18.02
N ASP A 54 -20.15 -7.00 -18.12
CA ASP A 54 -20.66 -6.49 -19.37
C ASP A 54 -21.05 -5.03 -19.28
N ILE A 55 -20.89 -4.29 -20.39
CA ILE A 55 -21.22 -2.87 -20.53
C ILE A 55 -22.14 -2.72 -21.74
N LYS A 56 -23.33 -2.18 -21.52
CA LYS A 56 -24.36 -1.98 -22.55
C LYS A 56 -24.37 -0.55 -23.06
N GLY A 57 -24.59 -0.40 -24.37
CA GLY A 57 -24.59 0.88 -25.07
C GLY A 57 -23.36 1.10 -25.92
N LYS A 58 -23.53 1.68 -27.14
CA LYS A 58 -22.41 1.95 -28.08
C LYS A 58 -21.97 3.41 -28.06
N GLU A 59 -22.90 4.34 -28.21
CA GLU A 59 -22.60 5.78 -28.20
C GLU A 59 -22.60 6.36 -26.79
N ARG A 60 -23.49 5.83 -25.94
CA ARG A 60 -23.62 6.18 -24.54
C ARG A 60 -23.88 4.92 -23.72
N LEU A 61 -23.46 4.95 -22.47
CA LEU A 61 -23.75 3.89 -21.51
C LEU A 61 -25.27 3.83 -21.24
N GLU A 62 -25.85 2.63 -21.34
CA GLU A 62 -27.25 2.35 -21.06
C GLU A 62 -27.43 1.44 -19.84
N GLY A 63 -26.38 0.70 -19.51
CA GLY A 63 -26.38 -0.20 -18.36
C GLY A 63 -25.09 -0.99 -18.24
N ILE A 64 -24.99 -1.70 -17.14
CA ILE A 64 -23.90 -2.65 -16.85
C ILE A 64 -24.47 -3.94 -16.29
N THR A 65 -23.68 -5.00 -16.37
CA THR A 65 -23.93 -6.25 -15.67
C THR A 65 -22.83 -6.49 -14.66
N LEU A 66 -23.20 -6.69 -13.38
CA LEU A 66 -22.30 -7.16 -12.33
C LEU A 66 -22.41 -8.67 -12.19
N ALA A 67 -21.33 -9.34 -11.83
CA ALA A 67 -21.37 -10.73 -11.39
C ALA A 67 -20.53 -10.90 -10.12
N GLN A 68 -20.91 -11.86 -9.30
CA GLN A 68 -20.09 -12.30 -8.17
C GLN A 68 -18.82 -12.97 -8.69
N VAL A 69 -17.71 -12.82 -7.94
CA VAL A 69 -16.45 -13.48 -8.25
C VAL A 69 -16.04 -14.50 -7.19
N ASP A 70 -15.32 -15.52 -7.64
CA ASP A 70 -14.70 -16.52 -6.76
C ASP A 70 -13.46 -15.97 -6.04
N GLY A 71 -12.83 -16.77 -5.18
CA GLY A 71 -11.62 -16.40 -4.46
C GLY A 71 -10.38 -16.12 -5.35
N LYS A 72 -10.47 -16.38 -6.66
CA LYS A 72 -9.44 -16.07 -7.67
C LYS A 72 -9.78 -14.85 -8.52
N GLY A 73 -10.95 -14.24 -8.28
CA GLY A 73 -11.43 -13.09 -9.04
C GLY A 73 -12.15 -13.44 -10.35
N ASN A 74 -12.47 -14.73 -10.60
CA ASN A 74 -13.22 -15.14 -11.80
C ASN A 74 -14.72 -14.96 -11.58
N PRO A 75 -15.46 -14.40 -12.56
CA PRO A 75 -16.92 -14.30 -12.48
C PRO A 75 -17.58 -15.68 -12.34
N ILE A 76 -18.57 -15.77 -11.44
CA ILE A 76 -19.36 -16.99 -11.20
C ILE A 76 -20.59 -16.94 -12.09
N PRO A 77 -20.75 -17.86 -13.07
CA PRO A 77 -21.93 -17.91 -13.94
C PRO A 77 -23.23 -18.10 -13.16
N GLY A 78 -24.29 -17.39 -13.58
CA GLY A 78 -25.61 -17.44 -12.94
C GLY A 78 -25.78 -16.48 -11.76
N THR A 79 -24.79 -15.60 -11.52
CA THR A 79 -24.84 -14.54 -10.49
C THR A 79 -24.99 -13.15 -11.09
N GLU A 80 -25.23 -13.04 -12.39
CA GLU A 80 -25.32 -11.81 -13.13
C GLU A 80 -26.50 -10.94 -12.66
N GLU A 81 -26.22 -9.67 -12.39
CA GLU A 81 -27.21 -8.65 -12.03
C GLU A 81 -27.11 -7.47 -12.97
N GLU A 82 -28.24 -7.11 -13.59
CA GLU A 82 -28.30 -5.99 -14.53
C GLU A 82 -28.65 -4.68 -13.81
N TYR A 83 -27.92 -3.63 -14.16
CA TYR A 83 -28.16 -2.26 -13.70
C TYR A 83 -28.32 -1.33 -14.91
N SER A 84 -29.52 -0.76 -15.10
CA SER A 84 -29.69 0.35 -16.03
C SER A 84 -29.03 1.59 -15.44
N CYS A 85 -28.06 2.18 -16.13
CA CYS A 85 -27.36 3.39 -15.73
C CYS A 85 -26.79 4.10 -16.96
N ASP A 86 -26.55 5.39 -16.81
CA ASP A 86 -25.96 6.26 -17.85
C ASP A 86 -24.50 6.64 -17.54
N THR A 87 -24.01 6.22 -16.39
CA THR A 87 -22.65 6.53 -15.92
C THR A 87 -22.07 5.35 -15.15
N LEU A 88 -20.84 4.98 -15.49
CA LEU A 88 -20.00 4.02 -14.76
C LEU A 88 -18.71 4.73 -14.36
N LEU A 89 -18.44 4.81 -13.06
CA LEU A 89 -17.18 5.31 -12.53
C LEU A 89 -16.26 4.15 -12.18
N LEU A 90 -15.07 4.12 -12.75
CA LEU A 90 -14.06 3.12 -12.47
C LEU A 90 -13.07 3.64 -11.43
N SER A 91 -12.95 2.91 -10.33
CA SER A 91 -11.99 3.15 -9.25
C SER A 91 -11.23 1.86 -8.98
N VAL A 92 -10.39 1.48 -9.93
CA VAL A 92 -9.74 0.15 -10.00
C VAL A 92 -8.34 0.12 -9.40
N GLY A 93 -7.96 1.17 -8.67
CA GLY A 93 -6.66 1.32 -8.02
C GLY A 93 -5.66 2.12 -8.85
N LEU A 94 -4.58 2.48 -8.20
CA LEU A 94 -3.44 3.16 -8.81
C LEU A 94 -2.36 2.14 -9.16
N ILE A 95 -1.68 2.38 -10.27
CA ILE A 95 -0.49 1.61 -10.68
C ILE A 95 0.70 2.56 -10.58
N PRO A 96 1.76 2.22 -9.83
CA PRO A 96 2.99 3.00 -9.79
C PRO A 96 3.59 3.17 -11.19
N GLU A 97 3.74 4.43 -11.62
CA GLU A 97 4.28 4.76 -12.95
C GLU A 97 5.80 4.74 -12.91
N ASN A 98 6.41 3.70 -13.44
CA ASN A 98 7.83 3.41 -13.32
C ASN A 98 8.52 3.06 -14.65
N GLU A 99 8.04 3.59 -15.78
CA GLU A 99 8.69 3.37 -17.08
C GLU A 99 10.13 3.92 -17.09
N ILE A 100 10.32 5.13 -16.57
CA ILE A 100 11.64 5.76 -16.46
C ILE A 100 12.55 4.95 -15.55
N SER A 101 12.07 4.56 -14.37
CA SER A 101 12.84 3.76 -13.41
C SER A 101 13.30 2.44 -14.03
N ARG A 102 12.41 1.74 -14.74
CA ARG A 102 12.76 0.50 -15.46
C ARG A 102 13.77 0.74 -16.58
N GLY A 103 13.59 1.82 -17.34
CA GLY A 103 14.51 2.22 -18.41
C GLY A 103 15.93 2.53 -17.91
N MET A 104 16.06 2.99 -16.67
CA MET A 104 17.33 3.23 -15.98
C MET A 104 17.97 1.96 -15.38
N GLY A 105 17.26 0.83 -15.33
CA GLY A 105 17.74 -0.39 -14.70
C GLY A 105 17.55 -0.42 -13.17
N VAL A 106 16.58 0.34 -12.65
CA VAL A 106 16.21 0.30 -11.23
C VAL A 106 15.56 -1.03 -10.90
N ASP A 107 16.00 -1.66 -9.81
CA ASP A 107 15.42 -2.90 -9.29
C ASP A 107 14.01 -2.66 -8.75
N MET A 108 13.06 -3.44 -9.26
CA MET A 108 11.64 -3.28 -8.91
C MET A 108 11.18 -4.33 -7.90
N ASN A 109 10.33 -3.90 -6.96
CA ASN A 109 9.63 -4.80 -6.08
C ASN A 109 8.38 -5.37 -6.79
N PRO A 110 8.27 -6.70 -6.97
CA PRO A 110 7.15 -7.30 -7.70
C PRO A 110 5.80 -7.14 -7.00
N VAL A 111 5.79 -6.87 -5.69
CA VAL A 111 4.56 -6.72 -4.90
C VAL A 111 3.98 -5.31 -5.01
N THR A 112 4.85 -4.28 -4.89
CA THR A 112 4.44 -2.88 -4.98
C THR A 112 4.44 -2.34 -6.40
N SER A 113 5.15 -2.99 -7.35
CA SER A 113 5.49 -2.49 -8.67
C SER A 113 6.29 -1.17 -8.65
N GLY A 114 6.84 -0.81 -7.50
CA GLY A 114 7.73 0.33 -7.29
C GLY A 114 9.19 -0.07 -7.13
N PRO A 115 10.13 0.88 -7.10
CA PRO A 115 11.54 0.63 -6.84
C PRO A 115 11.80 -0.08 -5.51
N LYS A 116 12.83 -0.92 -5.45
CA LYS A 116 13.43 -1.32 -4.18
C LYS A 116 14.31 -0.19 -3.67
N VAL A 117 14.19 0.14 -2.41
CA VAL A 117 14.94 1.24 -1.79
C VAL A 117 15.53 0.82 -0.44
N ASN A 118 16.61 1.49 -0.05
CA ASN A 118 17.24 1.38 1.25
C ASN A 118 16.66 2.39 2.27
N GLU A 119 17.27 2.51 3.45
CA GLU A 119 16.89 3.43 4.53
C GLU A 119 16.84 4.90 4.14
N SER A 120 17.60 5.28 3.11
CA SER A 120 17.66 6.64 2.58
C SER A 120 16.66 6.91 1.46
N LEU A 121 15.81 5.93 1.11
CA LEU A 121 14.94 5.89 -0.07
C LEU A 121 15.72 5.94 -1.39
N GLU A 122 16.99 5.56 -1.36
CA GLU A 122 17.85 5.41 -2.53
C GLU A 122 17.68 4.02 -3.14
N THR A 123 17.66 3.96 -4.46
CA THR A 123 17.54 2.72 -5.24
C THR A 123 18.90 2.01 -5.38
N ASN A 124 18.93 0.91 -6.14
CA ASN A 124 20.18 0.25 -6.55
C ASN A 124 21.04 1.13 -7.49
N ILE A 125 20.48 2.19 -8.06
CA ILE A 125 21.22 3.16 -8.88
C ILE A 125 21.61 4.33 -7.99
N GLU A 126 22.90 4.54 -7.85
CA GLU A 126 23.48 5.60 -7.02
C GLU A 126 22.97 6.98 -7.41
N GLY A 127 22.54 7.76 -6.41
CA GLY A 127 21.96 9.10 -6.59
C GLY A 127 20.53 9.13 -7.12
N VAL A 128 19.88 7.96 -7.30
CA VAL A 128 18.48 7.85 -7.70
C VAL A 128 17.63 7.46 -6.50
N PHE A 129 16.72 8.35 -6.13
CA PHE A 129 15.81 8.20 -4.99
C PHE A 129 14.38 8.04 -5.48
N ALA A 130 13.55 7.30 -4.72
CA ALA A 130 12.15 7.10 -5.02
C ALA A 130 11.27 7.34 -3.79
N CYS A 131 10.13 8.01 -3.96
CA CYS A 131 9.16 8.29 -2.90
C CYS A 131 7.75 8.44 -3.46
N GLY A 132 6.76 8.37 -2.58
CA GLY A 132 5.36 8.55 -2.93
C GLY A 132 4.79 7.38 -3.73
N ASN A 133 3.73 7.65 -4.52
CA ASN A 133 2.99 6.58 -5.20
C ASN A 133 3.75 5.83 -6.30
N VAL A 134 4.89 6.33 -6.75
CA VAL A 134 5.78 5.58 -7.66
C VAL A 134 6.56 4.49 -6.91
N LEU A 135 6.78 4.66 -5.59
CA LEU A 135 7.46 3.70 -4.73
C LEU A 135 6.48 2.64 -4.21
N HIS A 136 5.42 3.08 -3.55
CA HIS A 136 4.28 2.26 -3.17
C HIS A 136 3.04 3.15 -2.97
N VAL A 137 1.86 2.64 -3.30
CA VAL A 137 0.64 3.44 -3.24
C VAL A 137 0.25 3.71 -1.79
N HIS A 138 0.13 4.99 -1.45
CA HIS A 138 -0.30 5.45 -0.11
C HIS A 138 -1.82 5.64 -0.04
N ASP A 139 -2.37 5.51 1.16
CA ASP A 139 -3.77 5.81 1.51
C ASP A 139 -3.95 7.25 2.03
N LEU A 140 -2.88 7.87 2.55
CA LEU A 140 -2.88 9.25 3.05
C LEU A 140 -1.79 10.08 2.37
N VAL A 141 -2.14 11.30 1.96
CA VAL A 141 -1.19 12.27 1.37
C VAL A 141 -0.13 12.72 2.37
N ASP A 142 -0.42 12.66 3.67
CA ASP A 142 0.54 12.96 4.73
C ASP A 142 1.76 12.05 4.65
N PHE A 143 1.57 10.75 4.45
CA PHE A 143 2.66 9.78 4.28
C PHE A 143 3.48 10.05 3.02
N VAL A 144 2.82 10.45 1.92
CA VAL A 144 3.52 10.86 0.68
C VAL A 144 4.42 12.06 0.96
N SER A 145 3.92 13.06 1.70
CA SER A 145 4.66 14.28 2.01
C SER A 145 5.86 14.02 2.93
N GLU A 146 5.68 13.19 3.96
CA GLU A 146 6.76 12.78 4.85
C GLU A 146 7.86 12.02 4.08
N GLU A 147 7.47 11.06 3.27
CA GLU A 147 8.40 10.25 2.47
C GLU A 147 9.15 11.11 1.45
N ALA A 148 8.47 12.04 0.79
CA ALA A 148 9.09 13.00 -0.13
C ALA A 148 10.09 13.92 0.58
N ALA A 149 9.78 14.37 1.80
CA ALA A 149 10.71 15.16 2.59
C ALA A 149 11.98 14.38 2.98
N ILE A 150 11.83 13.09 3.34
CA ILE A 150 12.96 12.21 3.64
C ILE A 150 13.83 12.00 2.38
N ALA A 151 13.21 11.64 1.25
CA ALA A 151 13.93 11.45 -0.01
C ALA A 151 14.66 12.72 -0.46
N GLY A 152 14.00 13.88 -0.37
CA GLY A 152 14.61 15.17 -0.72
C GLY A 152 15.79 15.54 0.18
N LYS A 153 15.67 15.32 1.50
CA LYS A 153 16.77 15.50 2.47
C LYS A 153 17.97 14.62 2.11
N ASN A 154 17.73 13.34 1.82
CA ASN A 154 18.77 12.37 1.50
C ASN A 154 19.43 12.66 0.15
N ALA A 155 18.65 13.03 -0.88
CA ALA A 155 19.17 13.47 -2.16
C ALA A 155 20.05 14.74 -2.04
N ALA A 156 19.63 15.71 -1.22
CA ALA A 156 20.44 16.91 -0.96
C ALA A 156 21.74 16.56 -0.18
N ALA A 157 21.69 15.63 0.75
CA ALA A 157 22.87 15.12 1.46
C ALA A 157 23.82 14.41 0.51
N TYR A 158 23.31 13.59 -0.39
CA TYR A 158 24.08 12.91 -1.44
C TYR A 158 24.88 13.92 -2.29
N VAL A 159 24.22 14.95 -2.80
CA VAL A 159 24.87 15.99 -3.62
C VAL A 159 25.95 16.76 -2.84
N LYS A 160 25.69 17.07 -1.54
CA LYS A 160 26.64 17.81 -0.69
C LYS A 160 27.87 16.99 -0.31
N GLN A 161 27.69 15.70 -0.08
CA GLN A 161 28.75 14.81 0.39
C GLN A 161 29.68 14.39 -0.77
N GLY A 162 29.13 14.25 -1.99
CA GLY A 162 29.89 13.81 -3.17
C GLY A 162 30.69 12.53 -2.87
N GLU A 163 31.98 12.53 -3.16
CA GLU A 163 32.89 11.40 -2.92
C GLU A 163 33.15 11.12 -1.42
N ASN A 164 32.80 12.03 -0.52
CA ASN A 164 32.97 11.87 0.92
C ASN A 164 31.76 11.18 1.59
N ARG A 165 30.89 10.56 0.83
CA ARG A 165 29.78 9.80 1.39
C ARG A 165 30.29 8.66 2.26
N PRO A 166 29.71 8.43 3.46
CA PRO A 166 30.09 7.30 4.28
C PRO A 166 29.98 6.01 3.47
N SER A 167 31.05 5.24 3.41
CA SER A 167 30.99 3.89 2.84
C SER A 167 29.91 3.12 3.57
N GLY A 168 29.08 2.37 2.83
CA GLY A 168 28.07 1.50 3.44
C GLY A 168 28.70 0.57 4.46
N GLY A 169 27.99 0.35 5.55
CA GLY A 169 28.35 -0.62 6.57
C GLY A 169 27.74 -1.99 6.29
N HIS A 170 27.06 -2.52 7.28
CA HIS A 170 26.38 -3.81 7.22
C HIS A 170 24.92 -3.61 6.79
N GLU A 171 24.53 -4.18 5.64
CA GLU A 171 23.17 -4.13 5.15
C GLU A 171 22.31 -5.21 5.82
N ILE A 172 21.17 -4.82 6.39
CA ILE A 172 20.18 -5.68 7.02
C ILE A 172 18.96 -5.74 6.11
N VAL A 173 18.52 -6.95 5.76
CA VAL A 173 17.33 -7.17 4.92
C VAL A 173 16.06 -7.14 5.78
N LEU A 174 15.05 -6.39 5.36
CA LEU A 174 13.71 -6.46 5.93
C LEU A 174 12.90 -7.56 5.22
N ASN A 175 12.60 -8.64 5.95
CA ASN A 175 11.92 -9.83 5.43
C ASN A 175 10.44 -9.85 5.85
N PRO A 176 9.51 -9.46 4.97
CA PRO A 176 8.07 -9.53 5.22
C PRO A 176 7.57 -10.97 5.06
N ILE A 177 6.93 -11.52 6.10
CA ILE A 177 6.30 -12.85 6.07
C ILE A 177 4.94 -12.84 6.79
N GLU A 178 4.24 -13.95 6.82
CA GLU A 178 3.06 -14.22 7.66
C GLU A 178 2.11 -13.03 7.82
N GLY A 179 1.43 -12.68 6.73
CA GLY A 179 0.45 -11.59 6.71
C GLY A 179 1.00 -10.24 6.26
N VAL A 180 2.31 -10.01 6.26
CA VAL A 180 2.94 -8.81 5.71
C VAL A 180 3.30 -9.03 4.25
N ARG A 181 2.85 -8.14 3.36
CA ARG A 181 3.05 -8.30 1.91
C ARG A 181 4.40 -7.78 1.42
N TYR A 182 4.87 -6.69 1.98
CA TYR A 182 6.10 -6.00 1.62
C TYR A 182 6.49 -5.03 2.73
N THR A 183 7.73 -4.57 2.71
CA THR A 183 8.24 -3.46 3.54
C THR A 183 8.89 -2.40 2.67
N VAL A 184 8.80 -1.14 3.10
CA VAL A 184 9.54 0.00 2.55
C VAL A 184 10.16 0.75 3.72
N PRO A 185 11.50 0.84 3.76
CA PRO A 185 12.48 0.28 2.81
C PRO A 185 12.55 -1.25 2.84
N GLY A 186 13.26 -1.83 1.86
CA GLY A 186 13.52 -3.27 1.79
C GLY A 186 14.82 -3.68 2.49
N THR A 187 15.78 -2.76 2.59
CA THR A 187 17.06 -2.95 3.27
C THR A 187 17.41 -1.73 4.12
N ILE A 188 18.22 -1.89 5.14
CA ILE A 188 18.70 -0.83 6.01
C ILE A 188 20.17 -1.01 6.35
N ASP A 189 20.89 0.10 6.44
CA ASP A 189 22.23 0.16 6.98
C ASP A 189 22.22 1.08 8.22
N PRO A 190 22.42 0.54 9.43
CA PRO A 190 22.43 1.33 10.66
C PRO A 190 23.47 2.46 10.66
N ALA A 191 24.55 2.34 9.88
CA ALA A 191 25.57 3.39 9.80
C ALA A 191 25.02 4.65 9.09
N ARG A 192 24.11 4.50 8.14
CA ARG A 192 23.57 5.58 7.31
C ARG A 192 22.20 6.11 7.76
N MET A 193 21.46 5.34 8.55
CA MET A 193 20.13 5.77 9.01
C MET A 193 20.20 6.89 10.06
N ASP A 194 19.15 7.70 10.14
CA ASP A 194 18.90 8.61 11.26
C ASP A 194 18.66 7.82 12.57
N GLU A 195 18.45 8.50 13.71
CA GLU A 195 18.22 7.85 15.01
C GLU A 195 17.00 6.91 15.04
N GLU A 196 16.00 7.20 14.23
CA GLU A 196 14.80 6.38 14.08
C GLU A 196 14.43 6.28 12.58
N LEU A 197 14.06 5.08 12.15
CA LEU A 197 13.56 4.81 10.81
C LEU A 197 12.13 4.28 10.89
N THR A 198 11.25 4.85 10.10
CA THR A 198 9.89 4.32 9.91
C THR A 198 9.89 3.34 8.75
N VAL A 199 9.54 2.09 9.03
CA VAL A 199 9.26 1.06 8.03
C VAL A 199 7.78 1.01 7.77
N ARG A 200 7.35 1.23 6.52
CA ARG A 200 5.96 1.15 6.10
C ARG A 200 5.68 -0.17 5.39
N PHE A 201 4.48 -0.71 5.62
CA PHE A 201 4.09 -1.98 5.01
C PHE A 201 2.56 -2.09 4.90
N ARG A 202 2.11 -3.04 4.08
CA ARG A 202 0.70 -3.43 4.03
C ARG A 202 0.55 -4.92 4.32
N VAL A 203 -0.62 -5.26 4.85
CA VAL A 203 -1.00 -6.65 5.14
C VAL A 203 -1.77 -7.27 3.97
N GLY A 204 -1.78 -8.60 3.91
CA GLY A 204 -2.44 -9.37 2.85
C GLY A 204 -3.91 -9.70 3.11
N GLY A 205 -4.41 -9.45 4.31
CA GLY A 205 -5.76 -9.75 4.75
C GLY A 205 -6.20 -8.86 5.90
N VAL A 206 -7.44 -9.06 6.36
CA VAL A 206 -7.94 -8.38 7.56
C VAL A 206 -7.65 -9.25 8.77
N TYR A 207 -6.82 -8.74 9.69
CA TYR A 207 -6.47 -9.41 10.95
C TYR A 207 -7.07 -8.62 12.11
N LYS A 208 -7.78 -9.32 12.99
CA LYS A 208 -8.41 -8.73 14.17
C LYS A 208 -7.69 -9.22 15.42
N ASN A 209 -7.53 -8.32 16.39
CA ASN A 209 -6.93 -8.64 17.68
C ASN A 209 -5.57 -9.33 17.53
N CYS A 210 -4.68 -8.73 16.75
CA CYS A 210 -3.40 -9.27 16.35
C CYS A 210 -2.22 -8.45 16.88
N TYR A 211 -1.02 -8.89 16.59
CA TYR A 211 0.22 -8.16 16.87
C TYR A 211 1.02 -7.95 15.59
N VAL A 212 1.56 -6.75 15.44
CA VAL A 212 2.67 -6.47 14.52
C VAL A 212 3.95 -6.75 15.27
N SER A 213 4.73 -7.70 14.76
CA SER A 213 5.96 -8.15 15.39
C SER A 213 7.17 -7.98 14.49
N ALA A 214 8.30 -7.60 15.07
CA ALA A 214 9.59 -7.64 14.40
C ALA A 214 10.58 -8.47 15.20
N TYR A 215 11.29 -9.32 14.47
CA TYR A 215 12.32 -10.22 14.99
C TYR A 215 13.68 -9.79 14.45
N PHE A 216 14.66 -9.67 15.32
CA PHE A 216 16.07 -9.46 14.98
C PHE A 216 16.75 -10.82 15.04
N GLY A 217 16.95 -11.46 13.87
CA GLY A 217 17.22 -12.88 13.84
C GLY A 217 16.06 -13.67 14.47
N ASP A 218 16.33 -14.44 15.52
CA ASP A 218 15.33 -15.23 16.24
C ASP A 218 14.71 -14.50 17.43
N GLU A 219 15.23 -13.33 17.82
CA GLU A 219 14.76 -12.58 18.98
C GLU A 219 13.61 -11.64 18.62
N ARG A 220 12.44 -11.78 19.29
CA ARG A 220 11.31 -10.86 19.13
C ARG A 220 11.55 -9.56 19.88
N VAL A 221 11.97 -8.52 19.15
CA VAL A 221 12.30 -7.20 19.71
C VAL A 221 11.09 -6.27 19.76
N ILE A 222 10.19 -6.38 18.78
CA ILE A 222 8.98 -5.55 18.73
C ILE A 222 7.76 -6.46 18.71
N HIS A 223 6.76 -6.12 19.55
CA HIS A 223 5.48 -6.85 19.65
C HIS A 223 4.38 -5.87 20.01
N ARG A 224 3.73 -5.30 19.00
CA ARG A 224 2.75 -4.22 19.15
C ARG A 224 1.35 -4.70 18.87
N LYS A 225 0.46 -4.65 19.87
CA LYS A 225 -0.95 -5.03 19.73
C LYS A 225 -1.69 -4.08 18.80
N ARG A 226 -2.48 -4.67 17.90
CA ARG A 226 -3.37 -3.95 16.97
C ARG A 226 -4.78 -4.53 17.07
N PRO A 227 -5.81 -3.69 17.28
CA PRO A 227 -7.21 -4.17 17.29
C PRO A 227 -7.62 -4.75 15.94
N VAL A 228 -7.21 -4.06 14.86
CA VAL A 228 -7.44 -4.46 13.46
C VAL A 228 -6.30 -3.92 12.61
N VAL A 229 -5.87 -4.70 11.64
CA VAL A 229 -5.05 -4.27 10.50
C VAL A 229 -5.72 -4.77 9.22
N ALA A 230 -5.69 -3.97 8.16
CA ALA A 230 -6.40 -4.25 6.91
C ALA A 230 -5.59 -3.83 5.68
N PRO A 231 -5.75 -4.49 4.53
CA PRO A 231 -4.97 -4.19 3.31
C PRO A 231 -5.09 -2.76 2.80
N GLY A 232 -6.22 -2.10 3.09
CA GLY A 232 -6.48 -0.71 2.68
C GLY A 232 -5.72 0.34 3.50
N GLU A 233 -5.19 -0.04 4.67
CA GLU A 233 -4.51 0.87 5.59
C GLU A 233 -3.01 0.59 5.62
N MET A 234 -2.20 1.66 5.57
CA MET A 234 -0.74 1.57 5.72
C MET A 234 -0.40 1.37 7.19
N GLU A 235 0.41 0.35 7.48
CA GLU A 235 0.96 0.11 8.80
C GLU A 235 2.39 0.63 8.90
N GLU A 236 2.80 0.99 10.11
CA GLU A 236 4.13 1.53 10.41
C GLU A 236 4.79 0.78 11.57
N LEU A 237 6.08 0.55 11.39
CA LEU A 237 6.99 0.01 12.40
C LEU A 237 8.17 0.96 12.54
N LYS A 238 8.54 1.32 13.78
CA LYS A 238 9.68 2.19 14.05
C LYS A 238 10.87 1.39 14.54
N LEU A 239 11.98 1.51 13.83
CA LEU A 239 13.27 0.92 14.19
C LEU A 239 14.19 2.00 14.73
N LYS A 240 14.74 1.78 15.92
CA LYS A 240 15.71 2.70 16.53
C LYS A 240 17.13 2.24 16.23
N LYS A 241 17.98 3.16 15.78
CA LYS A 241 19.39 2.91 15.53
C LYS A 241 20.10 2.29 16.75
N ALA A 242 19.83 2.83 17.94
CA ALA A 242 20.41 2.34 19.18
C ALA A 242 20.07 0.88 19.49
N ASP A 243 18.92 0.39 19.02
CA ASP A 243 18.55 -1.02 19.21
C ASP A 243 19.25 -1.91 18.17
N LEU A 244 19.34 -1.48 16.91
CA LEU A 244 20.06 -2.19 15.86
C LEU A 244 21.55 -2.36 16.16
N LEU A 245 22.19 -1.33 16.72
CA LEU A 245 23.62 -1.38 17.09
C LEU A 245 23.94 -2.39 18.18
N LYS A 246 22.94 -2.95 18.89
CA LYS A 246 23.15 -4.04 19.86
C LYS A 246 23.37 -5.40 19.18
N TYR A 247 23.07 -5.49 17.87
CA TYR A 247 23.12 -6.71 17.07
C TYR A 247 24.07 -6.51 15.87
N PRO A 248 25.39 -6.49 16.08
CA PRO A 248 26.36 -6.14 15.02
C PRO A 248 26.38 -7.12 13.84
N ASP A 249 25.96 -8.38 14.08
CA ASP A 249 25.93 -9.44 13.06
C ASP A 249 24.51 -9.72 12.53
N LEU A 250 23.56 -8.76 12.70
CA LEU A 250 22.19 -8.92 12.28
C LEU A 250 22.05 -8.81 10.76
N GLU A 251 21.74 -9.90 10.09
CA GLU A 251 21.54 -9.92 8.62
C GLU A 251 20.08 -9.67 8.21
N THR A 252 19.11 -10.03 9.08
CA THR A 252 17.70 -10.00 8.70
C THR A 252 16.82 -9.56 9.86
N ILE A 253 15.88 -8.67 9.55
CA ILE A 253 14.75 -8.32 10.41
C ILE A 253 13.48 -8.90 9.80
N THR A 254 12.84 -9.83 10.48
CA THR A 254 11.59 -10.42 10.04
C THR A 254 10.41 -9.61 10.58
N VAL A 255 9.52 -9.19 9.68
CA VAL A 255 8.28 -8.46 10.04
C VAL A 255 7.08 -9.33 9.71
N LYS A 256 6.19 -9.55 10.70
CA LYS A 256 5.02 -10.41 10.53
C LYS A 256 3.82 -9.99 11.38
N ILE A 257 2.66 -10.56 11.04
CA ILE A 257 1.44 -10.47 11.84
C ILE A 257 1.30 -11.75 12.65
N GLU A 258 1.10 -11.62 13.96
CA GLU A 258 0.85 -12.75 14.87
C GLU A 258 -0.57 -12.64 15.42
N GLU A 259 -1.27 -13.75 15.50
CA GLU A 259 -2.57 -13.84 16.19
C GLU A 259 -2.40 -13.68 17.71
N ALA A 260 -3.43 -13.13 18.38
CA ALA A 260 -3.42 -12.89 19.83
C ALA A 260 -3.83 -14.14 20.63
#